data_eca0121c950bb9f595a0039d453b600f
#
_entry.id   eca0121c950bb9f595a0039d453b600f
#
_cell.length_a   1.000
_cell.length_b   1.000
_cell.length_c   1.000
_cell.angle_alpha   90.00
_cell.angle_beta   90.00
_cell.angle_gamma   90.00
#
_symmetry.space_group_name_H-M   'P 1'
#
loop_
_entity.id
_entity.type
_entity.pdbx_description
1 polymer ?
#
loop_
_entity_poly.entity_id
_entity_poly.type
_entity_poly.pdbx_seq_one_letter_code
_entity_poly.pdbx_strand_id
1 'polypeptide(L)'
;MATKHTLILGDCSSMPEINDGSVQLMLTSPPYFNAPFDYKDLFETYDKYLQLLLDFSKETYRVLADGRIAVLNIDDMLVNGEKFPIVADAIKLFQHAGFRYRDKIIWKKPDGYLRISRRSGVLLQNPYPMYFYPDNLLESIIIFQKGKFNYKSVSKRKKEESKIDKKEFQEGKWYRTLWEITNVLPNSP
;
A
#
# COMPACT_ATOMS: atom_id res chain seq x y z
N MET A 1 -11.13 25.87 7.77
CA MET A 1 -10.72 25.30 9.07
C MET A 1 -9.23 25.12 9.08
N ALA A 2 -8.54 25.41 10.17
CA ALA A 2 -7.10 25.12 10.26
C ALA A 2 -6.88 23.61 10.43
N THR A 3 -5.95 23.03 9.67
CA THR A 3 -5.56 21.63 9.79
C THR A 3 -4.44 21.53 10.83
N LYS A 4 -4.55 20.59 11.76
CA LYS A 4 -3.49 20.29 12.72
C LYS A 4 -2.70 19.08 12.24
N HIS A 5 -1.39 19.22 12.15
CA HIS A 5 -0.46 18.13 11.85
C HIS A 5 0.31 17.76 13.11
N THR A 6 0.45 16.46 13.36
CA THR A 6 1.26 15.94 14.47
C THR A 6 2.23 14.93 13.88
N LEU A 7 3.53 15.11 14.15
CA LEU A 7 4.57 14.19 13.76
C LEU A 7 5.03 13.41 14.99
N ILE A 8 5.01 12.08 14.90
CA ILE A 8 5.46 11.18 15.95
C ILE A 8 6.62 10.38 15.38
N LEU A 9 7.78 10.46 16.03
CA LEU A 9 8.94 9.64 15.68
C LEU A 9 8.90 8.37 16.55
N GLY A 10 8.74 7.21 15.94
CA GLY A 10 8.61 5.93 16.63
C GLY A 10 8.52 4.75 15.70
N ASP A 11 8.38 3.56 16.28
CA ASP A 11 8.16 2.31 15.55
C ASP A 11 6.66 2.11 15.28
N CYS A 12 6.28 1.95 14.03
CA CYS A 12 4.88 1.74 13.64
C CYS A 12 4.30 0.38 14.06
N SER A 13 5.12 -0.55 14.48
CA SER A 13 4.66 -1.84 15.06
C SER A 13 4.15 -1.69 16.50
N SER A 14 4.38 -0.50 17.12
CA SER A 14 3.89 -0.13 18.44
C SER A 14 3.68 1.37 18.50
N MET A 15 2.42 1.82 18.58
CA MET A 15 2.01 3.23 18.56
C MET A 15 1.29 3.62 19.87
N PRO A 16 1.97 3.56 21.04
CA PRO A 16 1.33 3.78 22.34
C PRO A 16 0.74 5.18 22.51
N GLU A 17 1.21 6.16 21.74
CA GLU A 17 0.71 7.53 21.74
C GLU A 17 -0.66 7.67 21.06
N ILE A 18 -1.10 6.64 20.32
CA ILE A 18 -2.35 6.63 19.59
C ILE A 18 -3.37 5.75 20.32
N ASN A 19 -4.48 6.33 20.71
CA ASN A 19 -5.53 5.63 21.41
C ASN A 19 -6.24 4.60 20.52
N ASP A 20 -6.73 3.53 21.13
CA ASP A 20 -7.52 2.50 20.47
C ASP A 20 -8.72 3.11 19.73
N GLY A 21 -8.95 2.68 18.52
CA GLY A 21 -10.12 3.09 17.73
C GLY A 21 -10.22 4.60 17.44
N SER A 22 -9.13 5.35 17.51
CA SER A 22 -9.15 6.81 17.30
C SER A 22 -8.87 7.24 15.87
N VAL A 23 -8.21 6.38 15.07
CA VAL A 23 -7.77 6.67 13.70
C VAL A 23 -8.92 6.45 12.71
N GLN A 24 -9.12 7.39 11.79
CA GLN A 24 -10.20 7.31 10.79
C GLN A 24 -9.73 6.71 9.45
N LEU A 25 -8.45 6.83 9.14
CA LEU A 25 -7.82 6.31 7.94
C LEU A 25 -6.37 5.99 8.25
N MET A 26 -5.92 4.79 7.87
CA MET A 26 -4.50 4.47 7.74
C MET A 26 -4.15 4.41 6.26
N LEU A 27 -3.10 5.10 5.87
CA LEU A 27 -2.53 5.06 4.52
C LEU A 27 -1.02 5.00 4.64
N THR A 28 -0.40 3.97 4.06
CA THR A 28 1.04 3.82 4.09
C THR A 28 1.57 2.99 2.93
N SER A 29 2.87 3.17 2.68
CA SER A 29 3.71 2.27 1.89
C SER A 29 4.84 1.79 2.82
N PRO A 30 4.80 0.55 3.32
CA PRO A 30 5.86 0.03 4.18
C PRO A 30 7.16 -0.13 3.40
N PRO A 31 8.30 -0.27 4.07
CA PRO A 31 9.53 -0.63 3.38
C PRO A 31 9.32 -1.92 2.59
N TYR A 32 9.85 -1.95 1.35
CA TYR A 32 9.83 -3.18 0.56
C TYR A 32 10.95 -4.11 1.03
N PHE A 33 10.68 -5.40 1.05
CA PHE A 33 11.67 -6.40 1.48
C PHE A 33 12.98 -6.24 0.71
N ASN A 34 14.04 -5.83 1.42
CA ASN A 34 15.40 -5.66 0.92
C ASN A 34 15.49 -5.04 -0.48
N ALA A 35 14.65 -4.04 -0.76
CA ALA A 35 14.69 -3.31 -2.02
C ALA A 35 16.11 -2.75 -2.27
N PRO A 36 16.73 -3.05 -3.41
CA PRO A 36 18.16 -2.86 -3.62
C PRO A 36 18.60 -1.38 -3.64
N PHE A 37 17.66 -0.46 -3.73
CA PHE A 37 17.94 0.97 -3.82
C PHE A 37 17.81 1.71 -2.49
N ASP A 38 16.81 1.32 -1.67
CA ASP A 38 16.45 2.06 -0.46
C ASP A 38 16.63 1.24 0.82
N TYR A 39 16.45 -0.08 0.74
CA TYR A 39 16.37 -0.97 1.89
C TYR A 39 17.22 -2.23 1.74
N LYS A 40 18.37 -2.08 1.05
CA LYS A 40 19.28 -3.22 0.86
C LYS A 40 19.70 -3.79 2.22
N ASP A 41 19.50 -5.09 2.37
CA ASP A 41 19.88 -5.85 3.57
C ASP A 41 19.25 -5.33 4.88
N LEU A 42 18.11 -4.63 4.81
CA LEU A 42 17.38 -4.14 5.99
C LEU A 42 16.84 -5.30 6.84
N PHE A 43 16.42 -6.37 6.20
CA PHE A 43 15.89 -7.57 6.86
C PHE A 43 16.82 -8.76 6.64
N GLU A 44 17.16 -9.43 7.72
CA GLU A 44 18.00 -10.64 7.69
C GLU A 44 17.33 -11.78 6.91
N THR A 45 16.01 -11.94 7.10
CA THR A 45 15.21 -12.96 6.42
C THR A 45 13.85 -12.41 6.00
N TYR A 46 13.22 -13.10 5.05
CA TYR A 46 11.84 -12.76 4.65
C TYR A 46 10.84 -12.93 5.80
N ASP A 47 11.05 -13.92 6.68
CA ASP A 47 10.20 -14.13 7.86
C ASP A 47 10.29 -12.95 8.85
N LYS A 48 11.46 -12.33 9.02
CA LYS A 48 11.60 -11.10 9.83
C LYS A 48 10.81 -9.94 9.24
N TYR A 49 10.80 -9.82 7.93
CA TYR A 49 9.98 -8.84 7.24
C TYR A 49 8.48 -9.11 7.41
N LEU A 50 8.04 -10.37 7.27
CA LEU A 50 6.65 -10.76 7.48
C LEU A 50 6.21 -10.53 8.94
N GLN A 51 7.11 -10.76 9.90
CA GLN A 51 6.83 -10.47 11.31
C GLN A 51 6.59 -8.97 11.54
N LEU A 52 7.40 -8.08 10.94
CA LEU A 52 7.16 -6.64 10.99
C LEU A 52 5.78 -6.29 10.43
N LEU A 53 5.42 -6.83 9.26
CA LEU A 53 4.11 -6.57 8.65
C LEU A 53 2.95 -7.09 9.53
N LEU A 54 3.14 -8.23 10.19
CA LEU A 54 2.14 -8.79 11.10
C LEU A 54 1.94 -7.89 12.32
N ASP A 55 3.01 -7.47 12.97
CA ASP A 55 2.93 -6.63 14.16
C ASP A 55 2.36 -5.25 13.83
N PHE A 56 2.79 -4.66 12.73
CA PHE A 56 2.19 -3.45 12.18
C PHE A 56 0.69 -3.62 11.87
N SER A 57 0.28 -4.75 11.31
CA SER A 57 -1.13 -5.00 10.99
C SER A 57 -2.00 -5.09 12.25
N LYS A 58 -1.52 -5.74 13.32
CA LYS A 58 -2.20 -5.83 14.62
C LYS A 58 -2.35 -4.44 15.25
N GLU A 59 -1.26 -3.66 15.25
CA GLU A 59 -1.25 -2.32 15.82
C GLU A 59 -2.16 -1.37 15.02
N THR A 60 -2.12 -1.45 13.70
CA THR A 60 -3.07 -0.74 12.83
C THR A 60 -4.52 -1.11 13.14
N TYR A 61 -4.78 -2.41 13.38
CA TYR A 61 -6.12 -2.86 13.76
C TYR A 61 -6.56 -2.27 15.10
N ARG A 62 -5.66 -2.19 16.10
CA ARG A 62 -5.94 -1.61 17.40
C ARG A 62 -6.35 -0.13 17.27
N VAL A 63 -5.53 0.69 16.60
CA VAL A 63 -5.73 2.14 16.55
C VAL A 63 -6.85 2.58 15.61
N LEU A 64 -7.18 1.79 14.59
CA LEU A 64 -8.22 2.13 13.61
C LEU A 64 -9.62 1.99 14.23
N ALA A 65 -10.48 2.96 14.00
CA ALA A 65 -11.88 2.91 14.44
C ALA A 65 -12.69 1.88 13.63
N ASP A 66 -13.76 1.34 14.23
CA ASP A 66 -14.63 0.39 13.56
C ASP A 66 -15.29 0.98 12.30
N GLY A 67 -15.40 0.16 11.27
CA GLY A 67 -15.93 0.55 9.97
C GLY A 67 -14.96 1.34 9.10
N ARG A 68 -13.76 1.63 9.59
CA ARG A 68 -12.76 2.42 8.86
C ARG A 68 -11.83 1.55 8.03
N ILE A 69 -11.07 2.19 7.16
CA ILE A 69 -10.21 1.51 6.18
C ILE A 69 -8.74 1.74 6.46
N ALA A 70 -7.97 0.70 6.17
CA ALA A 70 -6.53 0.76 6.04
C ALA A 70 -6.15 0.53 4.58
N VAL A 71 -5.26 1.36 4.06
CA VAL A 71 -4.79 1.31 2.67
C VAL A 71 -3.28 1.09 2.66
N LEU A 72 -2.86 0.06 1.96
CA LEU A 72 -1.46 -0.34 1.85
C LEU A 72 -1.02 -0.27 0.39
N ASN A 73 -0.06 0.60 0.07
CA ASN A 73 0.59 0.59 -1.23
C ASN A 73 1.85 -0.26 -1.16
N ILE A 74 1.89 -1.38 -1.87
CA ILE A 74 2.96 -2.37 -1.78
C ILE A 74 3.01 -3.22 -3.05
N ASP A 75 4.16 -3.82 -3.32
CA ASP A 75 4.30 -4.77 -4.41
C ASP A 75 5.29 -5.89 -4.12
N ASP A 76 5.26 -6.91 -4.98
CA ASP A 76 6.18 -8.04 -4.92
C ASP A 76 7.61 -7.64 -5.28
N MET A 77 8.59 -8.18 -4.57
CA MET A 77 9.99 -7.85 -4.78
C MET A 77 10.80 -9.00 -5.38
N LEU A 78 11.72 -8.66 -6.27
CA LEU A 78 12.78 -9.54 -6.71
C LEU A 78 14.06 -9.20 -5.96
N VAL A 79 14.53 -10.11 -5.11
CA VAL A 79 15.73 -9.96 -4.31
C VAL A 79 16.66 -11.12 -4.61
N ASN A 80 17.90 -10.85 -5.02
CA ASN A 80 18.93 -11.87 -5.32
C ASN A 80 18.46 -12.98 -6.27
N GLY A 81 17.61 -12.66 -7.25
CA GLY A 81 17.10 -13.61 -8.24
C GLY A 81 15.87 -14.40 -7.80
N GLU A 82 15.35 -14.17 -6.60
CA GLU A 82 14.11 -14.78 -6.08
C GLU A 82 12.99 -13.76 -5.98
N LYS A 83 11.80 -14.12 -6.45
CA LYS A 83 10.59 -13.27 -6.38
C LYS A 83 9.79 -13.60 -5.13
N PHE A 84 9.59 -12.59 -4.27
CA PHE A 84 8.84 -12.71 -3.01
C PHE A 84 7.40 -12.19 -3.20
N PRO A 85 6.36 -13.01 -2.85
CA PRO A 85 4.96 -12.70 -3.09
C PRO A 85 4.38 -11.81 -1.98
N ILE A 86 4.97 -10.64 -1.76
CA ILE A 86 4.68 -9.74 -0.64
C ILE A 86 3.21 -9.33 -0.61
N VAL A 87 2.60 -9.07 -1.77
CA VAL A 87 1.19 -8.66 -1.88
C VAL A 87 0.26 -9.75 -1.32
N ALA A 88 0.52 -11.02 -1.66
CA ALA A 88 -0.30 -12.14 -1.18
C ALA A 88 -0.13 -12.33 0.33
N ASP A 89 1.11 -12.26 0.82
CA ASP A 89 1.41 -12.44 2.24
C ASP A 89 0.86 -11.29 3.08
N ALA A 90 1.00 -10.03 2.64
CA ALA A 90 0.40 -8.88 3.31
C ALA A 90 -1.13 -9.02 3.45
N ILE A 91 -1.83 -9.48 2.40
CA ILE A 91 -3.27 -9.74 2.47
C ILE A 91 -3.59 -10.76 3.56
N LYS A 92 -2.84 -11.87 3.63
CA LYS A 92 -3.02 -12.91 4.64
C LYS A 92 -2.77 -12.40 6.06
N LEU A 93 -1.69 -11.65 6.25
CA LEU A 93 -1.31 -11.11 7.56
C LEU A 93 -2.35 -10.11 8.08
N PHE A 94 -2.84 -9.20 7.24
CA PHE A 94 -3.89 -8.27 7.62
C PHE A 94 -5.22 -8.98 7.92
N GLN A 95 -5.58 -10.03 7.16
CA GLN A 95 -6.74 -10.86 7.47
C GLN A 95 -6.56 -11.59 8.80
N HIS A 96 -5.36 -12.10 9.10
CA HIS A 96 -5.03 -12.72 10.38
C HIS A 96 -5.17 -11.74 11.56
N ALA A 97 -4.78 -10.48 11.37
CA ALA A 97 -4.97 -9.41 12.35
C ALA A 97 -6.45 -9.00 12.57
N GLY A 98 -7.38 -9.54 11.78
CA GLY A 98 -8.83 -9.31 11.92
C GLY A 98 -9.45 -8.41 10.86
N PHE A 99 -8.67 -7.89 9.93
CA PHE A 99 -9.19 -7.08 8.83
C PHE A 99 -9.99 -7.91 7.84
N ARG A 100 -11.00 -7.28 7.25
CA ARG A 100 -11.63 -7.77 6.02
C ARG A 100 -10.86 -7.23 4.83
N TYR A 101 -10.42 -8.12 3.94
CA TYR A 101 -9.98 -7.71 2.60
C TYR A 101 -11.19 -7.11 1.86
N ARG A 102 -11.07 -5.87 1.41
CA ARG A 102 -12.16 -5.15 0.77
C ARG A 102 -11.99 -5.08 -0.74
N ASP A 103 -10.81 -4.63 -1.19
CA ASP A 103 -10.53 -4.46 -2.61
C ASP A 103 -9.03 -4.32 -2.87
N LYS A 104 -8.66 -4.35 -4.15
CA LYS A 104 -7.32 -4.04 -4.64
C LYS A 104 -7.43 -3.18 -5.91
N ILE A 105 -6.71 -2.05 -5.89
CA ILE A 105 -6.51 -1.22 -7.06
C ILE A 105 -5.11 -1.47 -7.56
N ILE A 106 -4.96 -1.59 -8.86
CA ILE A 106 -3.67 -1.67 -9.53
C ILE A 106 -3.31 -0.27 -10.03
N TRP A 107 -2.21 0.24 -9.54
CA TRP A 107 -1.61 1.46 -10.06
C TRP A 107 -0.61 1.10 -11.16
N LYS A 108 -0.93 1.46 -12.39
CA LYS A 108 -0.03 1.34 -13.53
C LYS A 108 0.84 2.60 -13.60
N LYS A 109 2.16 2.41 -13.49
CA LYS A 109 3.15 3.46 -13.70
C LYS A 109 3.22 3.83 -15.18
N PRO A 110 3.55 5.10 -15.53
CA PRO A 110 3.72 5.51 -16.93
C PRO A 110 4.79 4.69 -17.63
N ASP A 111 4.57 4.43 -18.92
CA ASP A 111 5.57 3.81 -19.78
C ASP A 111 6.82 4.72 -19.83
N GLY A 112 8.01 4.14 -19.67
CA GLY A 112 9.28 4.88 -19.60
C GLY A 112 9.69 5.35 -18.21
N TYR A 113 8.87 5.20 -17.18
CA TYR A 113 9.26 5.39 -15.77
C TYR A 113 10.25 4.33 -15.28
N LEU A 114 10.36 3.26 -16.01
CA LEU A 114 11.36 2.25 -15.74
C LEU A 114 12.74 2.91 -15.86
N ARG A 115 13.36 3.20 -14.75
CA ARG A 115 14.82 3.12 -14.70
C ARG A 115 15.12 1.77 -15.31
N ILE A 116 15.82 1.78 -16.45
CA ILE A 116 16.20 0.60 -17.23
C ILE A 116 16.31 -0.55 -16.26
N SER A 117 15.29 -1.40 -16.26
CA SER A 117 15.32 -2.47 -15.28
C SER A 117 16.48 -3.32 -15.72
N ARG A 118 17.37 -3.61 -14.80
CA ARG A 118 18.50 -4.53 -15.06
C ARG A 118 18.02 -5.88 -15.63
N ARG A 119 16.72 -6.12 -15.61
CA ARG A 119 16.02 -7.33 -16.02
C ARG A 119 15.84 -7.41 -17.53
N SER A 120 15.37 -6.35 -18.19
CA SER A 120 15.34 -6.32 -19.66
C SER A 120 16.76 -6.34 -20.24
N GLY A 121 17.74 -5.71 -19.57
CA GLY A 121 19.14 -5.80 -19.93
C GLY A 121 19.71 -7.23 -19.83
N VAL A 122 19.29 -8.01 -18.84
CA VAL A 122 19.69 -9.42 -18.71
C VAL A 122 19.16 -10.27 -19.87
N LEU A 123 17.91 -10.05 -20.30
CA LEU A 123 17.36 -10.77 -21.44
C LEU A 123 18.06 -10.44 -22.77
N LEU A 124 18.46 -9.16 -22.95
CA LEU A 124 19.19 -8.76 -24.16
C LEU A 124 20.60 -9.36 -24.23
N GLN A 125 21.26 -9.54 -23.09
CA GLN A 125 22.59 -10.15 -23.00
C GLN A 125 22.56 -11.69 -22.98
N ASN A 126 21.50 -12.26 -22.38
CA ASN A 126 21.32 -13.70 -22.20
C ASN A 126 19.88 -14.06 -22.62
N PRO A 127 19.62 -14.29 -23.92
CA PRO A 127 18.27 -14.46 -24.45
C PRO A 127 17.67 -15.84 -24.13
N TYR A 128 17.83 -16.29 -22.90
CA TYR A 128 17.28 -17.54 -22.40
C TYR A 128 16.12 -17.28 -21.46
N PRO A 129 14.92 -17.82 -21.71
CA PRO A 129 13.70 -17.49 -20.93
C PRO A 129 13.83 -17.70 -19.43
N MET A 130 14.67 -18.65 -18.98
CA MET A 130 14.86 -18.95 -17.55
C MET A 130 15.50 -17.79 -16.75
N TYR A 131 16.15 -16.84 -17.41
CA TYR A 131 16.75 -15.66 -16.77
C TYR A 131 15.86 -14.44 -16.83
N PHE A 132 14.69 -14.53 -17.45
CA PHE A 132 13.81 -13.41 -17.67
C PHE A 132 12.79 -13.25 -16.54
N TYR A 133 12.78 -12.07 -15.93
CA TYR A 133 11.69 -11.59 -15.11
C TYR A 133 11.08 -10.35 -15.77
N PRO A 134 9.74 -10.27 -15.92
CA PRO A 134 9.09 -9.08 -16.48
C PRO A 134 9.37 -7.85 -15.63
N ASP A 135 9.41 -6.69 -16.27
CA ASP A 135 9.51 -5.41 -15.60
C ASP A 135 8.25 -5.14 -14.78
N ASN A 136 8.45 -4.65 -13.57
CA ASN A 136 7.35 -4.32 -12.69
C ASN A 136 6.84 -2.90 -12.96
N LEU A 137 5.81 -2.79 -13.79
CA LEU A 137 5.12 -1.54 -14.12
C LEU A 137 3.95 -1.23 -13.20
N LEU A 138 3.64 -2.14 -12.29
CA LEU A 138 2.44 -2.07 -11.48
C LEU A 138 2.79 -1.93 -10.01
N GLU A 139 1.89 -1.32 -9.25
CA GLU A 139 1.86 -1.42 -7.79
C GLU A 139 0.45 -1.77 -7.32
N SER A 140 0.38 -2.43 -6.19
CA SER A 140 -0.87 -2.86 -5.58
C SER A 140 -1.26 -1.91 -4.45
N ILE A 141 -2.42 -1.28 -4.58
CA ILE A 141 -3.06 -0.51 -3.52
C ILE A 141 -4.12 -1.40 -2.91
N ILE A 142 -3.84 -1.95 -1.74
CA ILE A 142 -4.69 -2.93 -1.06
C ILE A 142 -5.55 -2.20 -0.05
N ILE A 143 -6.85 -2.48 -0.06
CA ILE A 143 -7.83 -1.84 0.82
C ILE A 143 -8.38 -2.86 1.79
N PHE A 144 -8.19 -2.59 3.07
CA PHE A 144 -8.71 -3.38 4.17
C PHE A 144 -9.76 -2.60 4.96
N GLN A 145 -10.65 -3.29 5.65
CA GLN A 145 -11.67 -2.68 6.49
C GLN A 145 -11.74 -3.36 7.86
N LYS A 146 -11.72 -2.56 8.93
CA LYS A 146 -12.03 -3.01 10.28
C LYS A 146 -13.53 -3.04 10.49
N GLY A 147 -14.11 -4.19 10.85
CA GLY A 147 -15.52 -4.31 11.14
C GLY A 147 -16.46 -3.88 10.02
N LYS A 148 -17.63 -3.33 10.38
CA LYS A 148 -18.67 -2.87 9.46
C LYS A 148 -18.91 -1.36 9.63
N PHE A 149 -18.95 -0.62 8.55
CA PHE A 149 -19.32 0.77 8.59
C PHE A 149 -20.84 0.94 8.79
N ASN A 150 -21.23 1.69 9.82
CA ASN A 150 -22.63 1.99 10.07
C ASN A 150 -23.04 3.31 9.39
N TYR A 151 -23.48 3.23 8.13
CA TYR A 151 -23.92 4.40 7.38
C TYR A 151 -25.12 5.12 8.01
N LYS A 152 -25.96 4.39 8.76
CA LYS A 152 -27.17 4.97 9.41
C LYS A 152 -26.80 5.95 10.52
N SER A 153 -25.66 5.75 11.19
CA SER A 153 -25.19 6.65 12.26
C SER A 153 -24.58 7.95 11.76
N VAL A 154 -24.33 8.08 10.47
CA VAL A 154 -23.74 9.29 9.88
C VAL A 154 -24.80 10.36 9.73
N SER A 155 -24.58 11.57 10.28
CA SER A 155 -25.50 12.70 10.17
C SER A 155 -25.72 13.14 8.72
N LYS A 156 -26.88 13.74 8.44
CA LYS A 156 -27.20 14.27 7.10
C LYS A 156 -26.12 15.25 6.63
N ARG A 157 -25.68 16.17 7.50
CA ARG A 157 -24.63 17.14 7.19
C ARG A 157 -23.34 16.47 6.74
N LYS A 158 -22.84 15.48 7.48
CA LYS A 158 -21.63 14.75 7.11
C LYS A 158 -21.78 13.96 5.81
N LYS A 159 -22.98 13.44 5.52
CA LYS A 159 -23.27 12.79 4.24
C LYS A 159 -23.19 13.78 3.09
N GLU A 160 -23.74 14.97 3.23
CA GLU A 160 -23.64 16.02 2.21
C GLU A 160 -22.19 16.50 2.01
N GLU A 161 -21.47 16.77 3.13
CA GLU A 161 -20.07 17.19 3.10
C GLU A 161 -19.14 16.15 2.44
N SER A 162 -19.51 14.86 2.47
CA SER A 162 -18.73 13.74 1.90
C SER A 162 -19.19 13.32 0.50
N LYS A 163 -20.11 14.05 -0.12
CA LYS A 163 -20.52 13.75 -1.50
C LYS A 163 -19.35 13.91 -2.45
N ILE A 164 -19.16 12.88 -3.25
CA ILE A 164 -18.22 12.93 -4.36
C ILE A 164 -18.90 13.62 -5.54
N ASP A 165 -18.21 14.53 -6.18
CA ASP A 165 -18.67 15.11 -7.44
C ASP A 165 -18.75 14.01 -8.51
N LYS A 166 -19.93 13.87 -9.13
CA LYS A 166 -20.16 12.80 -10.09
C LYS A 166 -19.34 12.96 -11.37
N LYS A 167 -19.10 14.21 -11.78
CA LYS A 167 -18.32 14.51 -12.98
C LYS A 167 -16.85 14.16 -12.74
N GLU A 168 -16.28 14.63 -11.63
CA GLU A 168 -14.90 14.26 -11.24
C GLU A 168 -14.74 12.75 -11.10
N PHE A 169 -15.70 12.06 -10.47
CA PHE A 169 -15.68 10.61 -10.32
C PHE A 169 -15.65 9.86 -11.65
N GLN A 170 -16.45 10.34 -12.61
CA GLN A 170 -16.53 9.74 -13.95
C GLN A 170 -15.30 10.07 -14.80
N GLU A 171 -14.88 11.33 -14.84
CA GLU A 171 -13.73 11.81 -15.60
C GLU A 171 -12.42 11.22 -15.06
N GLY A 172 -12.26 11.18 -13.74
CA GLY A 172 -11.13 10.54 -13.05
C GLY A 172 -11.15 9.01 -13.12
N LYS A 173 -12.24 8.43 -13.61
CA LYS A 173 -12.40 6.96 -13.71
C LYS A 173 -12.16 6.24 -12.38
N TRP A 174 -12.51 6.88 -11.24
CA TRP A 174 -12.23 6.36 -9.89
C TRP A 174 -12.99 5.07 -9.56
N TYR A 175 -13.97 4.71 -10.39
CA TYR A 175 -14.70 3.44 -10.30
C TYR A 175 -13.92 2.23 -10.84
N ARG A 176 -12.72 2.45 -11.40
CA ARG A 176 -11.90 1.38 -11.97
C ARG A 176 -10.91 0.85 -10.96
N THR A 177 -10.59 -0.42 -11.07
CA THR A 177 -9.52 -1.06 -10.28
C THR A 177 -8.15 -0.95 -10.96
N LEU A 178 -8.06 -0.32 -12.12
CA LEU A 178 -6.80 0.04 -12.78
C LEU A 178 -6.72 1.56 -12.88
N TRP A 179 -5.71 2.13 -12.22
CA TRP A 179 -5.41 3.55 -12.24
C TRP A 179 -4.09 3.82 -12.97
N GLU A 180 -4.12 4.75 -13.90
CA GLU A 180 -2.96 5.25 -14.63
C GLU A 180 -2.67 6.67 -14.13
N ILE A 181 -1.79 6.78 -13.13
CA ILE A 181 -1.42 8.04 -12.48
C ILE A 181 0.07 8.26 -12.70
N THR A 182 0.43 9.47 -13.09
CA THR A 182 1.83 9.87 -13.25
C THR A 182 2.51 9.98 -11.90
N ASN A 183 3.76 9.57 -11.83
CA ASN A 183 4.58 9.78 -10.64
C ASN A 183 4.98 11.26 -10.52
N VAL A 184 5.03 11.74 -9.29
CA VAL A 184 5.70 13.00 -8.98
C VAL A 184 7.20 12.71 -8.99
N LEU A 185 7.91 13.31 -9.94
CA LEU A 185 9.39 13.23 -9.96
C LEU A 185 9.96 14.18 -8.91
N PRO A 186 11.16 13.89 -8.35
CA PRO A 186 11.78 14.73 -7.32
C PRO A 186 11.96 16.22 -7.72
N ASN A 187 11.91 16.53 -9.00
CA ASN A 187 12.05 17.89 -9.56
C ASN A 187 10.79 18.37 -10.28
N SER A 188 9.63 17.76 -10.03
CA SER A 188 8.37 18.30 -10.55
C SER A 188 7.99 19.56 -9.76
N PRO A 189 7.61 20.67 -10.42
CA PRO A 189 7.20 21.89 -9.75
C PRO A 189 5.93 21.70 -8.89
#